data_6b6cb6659d99b9ae442db6802bf84202
#
_entry.id   6b6cb6659d99b9ae442db6802bf84202
#
_cell.length_a   1.000
_cell.length_b   1.000
_cell.length_c   1.000
_cell.angle_alpha   90.00
_cell.angle_beta   90.00
_cell.angle_gamma   90.00
#
_symmetry.space_group_name_H-M   'P 1'
#
loop_
_entity.id
_entity.type
_entity.pdbx_description
1 polymer ?
#
loop_
_entity_poly.entity_id
_entity_poly.type
_entity_poly.pdbx_seq_one_letter_code
_entity_poly.pdbx_strand_id
1 'polypeptide(L)'
;LLATGCRINEALALSWSDIDLDNAVVHITKTLNRDLEINSPKSKASYRDLDIDQATVTMLKVYKVRQIQEAWKIGKTESVVFSDFIHEYPNNRTLQTRLRTHFKRANVTNIGFHGFRHTHASLLLNSGIPYKELQHRLGHSTLSMTMDIYSHLSKESAKKAVSFYETALKAL
;
A
#
# COMPACT_ATOMS: atom_id res chain seq x y z
N LEU A 1 -3.08 0.61 -2.47
CA LEU A 1 -1.95 -0.35 -2.44
C LEU A 1 -0.75 0.17 -3.22
N LEU A 2 -0.94 0.62 -4.47
CA LEU A 2 0.17 1.14 -5.28
C LEU A 2 0.80 2.40 -4.68
N ALA A 3 0.00 3.32 -4.17
CA ALA A 3 0.48 4.57 -3.57
C ALA A 3 1.16 4.39 -2.20
N THR A 4 0.79 3.36 -1.45
CA THR A 4 1.22 3.20 -0.05
C THR A 4 2.14 2.01 0.20
N GLY A 5 2.09 0.99 -0.66
CA GLY A 5 2.75 -0.28 -0.45
C GLY A 5 2.19 -1.12 0.72
N CYS A 6 1.07 -0.74 1.33
CA CYS A 6 0.49 -1.52 2.43
C CYS A 6 -0.03 -2.89 1.95
N ARG A 7 -0.20 -3.83 2.87
CA ARG A 7 -0.80 -5.14 2.58
C ARG A 7 -2.30 -4.98 2.34
N ILE A 8 -2.89 -5.84 1.50
CA ILE A 8 -4.33 -5.78 1.22
C ILE A 8 -5.17 -5.82 2.51
N ASN A 9 -4.83 -6.67 3.45
CA ASN A 9 -5.57 -6.81 4.70
C ASN A 9 -5.38 -5.61 5.65
N GLU A 10 -4.26 -4.89 5.57
CA GLU A 10 -4.07 -3.60 6.23
C GLU A 10 -4.99 -2.54 5.61
N ALA A 11 -5.01 -2.47 4.27
CA ALA A 11 -5.88 -1.52 3.56
C ALA A 11 -7.37 -1.76 3.84
N LEU A 12 -7.82 -3.03 3.82
CA LEU A 12 -9.21 -3.38 4.07
C LEU A 12 -9.66 -3.09 5.52
N ALA A 13 -8.73 -3.04 6.46
CA ALA A 13 -8.99 -2.72 7.86
C ALA A 13 -9.13 -1.21 8.12
N LEU A 14 -8.77 -0.33 7.16
CA LEU A 14 -8.76 1.12 7.37
C LEU A 14 -10.15 1.67 7.61
N SER A 15 -10.25 2.49 8.65
CA SER A 15 -11.36 3.41 8.89
C SER A 15 -10.95 4.82 8.46
N TRP A 16 -11.90 5.71 8.26
CA TRP A 16 -11.60 7.11 7.95
C TRP A 16 -10.86 7.84 9.06
N SER A 17 -10.97 7.36 10.32
CA SER A 17 -10.18 7.86 11.46
C SER A 17 -8.70 7.48 11.41
N ASP A 18 -8.31 6.49 10.58
CA ASP A 18 -6.92 6.11 10.38
C ASP A 18 -6.24 6.93 9.27
N ILE A 19 -6.97 7.85 8.62
CA ILE A 19 -6.46 8.64 7.50
C ILE A 19 -6.56 10.12 7.84
N ASP A 20 -5.41 10.73 8.06
CA ASP A 20 -5.28 12.18 8.19
C ASP A 20 -5.09 12.78 6.79
N LEU A 21 -6.20 13.27 6.22
CA LEU A 21 -6.19 13.87 4.88
C LEU A 21 -5.61 15.28 4.85
N ASP A 22 -5.44 15.92 5.99
CA ASP A 22 -4.89 17.28 6.08
C ASP A 22 -3.36 17.23 6.18
N ASN A 23 -2.84 16.28 6.95
CA ASN A 23 -1.40 16.02 7.04
C ASN A 23 -0.91 14.97 6.01
N ALA A 24 -1.80 14.42 5.18
CA ALA A 24 -1.49 13.42 4.17
C ALA A 24 -0.85 12.13 4.73
N VAL A 25 -1.37 11.62 5.83
CA VAL A 25 -0.84 10.44 6.54
C VAL A 25 -1.89 9.35 6.66
N VAL A 26 -1.47 8.09 6.50
CA VAL A 26 -2.27 6.88 6.78
C VAL A 26 -1.62 6.11 7.92
N HIS A 27 -2.35 5.92 9.01
CA HIS A 27 -1.90 5.17 10.19
C HIS A 27 -2.23 3.68 10.04
N ILE A 28 -1.22 2.84 9.95
CA ILE A 28 -1.38 1.38 9.89
C ILE A 28 -1.26 0.82 11.29
N THR A 29 -2.40 0.57 11.93
CA THR A 29 -2.50 0.12 13.32
C THR A 29 -3.24 -1.19 13.48
N LYS A 30 -3.85 -1.68 12.41
CA LYS A 30 -4.72 -2.87 12.41
C LYS A 30 -4.67 -3.62 11.08
N THR A 31 -5.14 -4.85 11.09
CA THR A 31 -5.23 -5.71 9.92
C THR A 31 -6.50 -6.56 9.98
N LEU A 32 -7.08 -6.88 8.83
CA LEU A 32 -8.23 -7.75 8.72
C LEU A 32 -7.76 -9.21 8.60
N ASN A 33 -8.35 -10.13 9.38
CA ASN A 33 -8.09 -11.56 9.23
C ASN A 33 -9.00 -12.20 8.16
N ARG A 34 -8.92 -13.52 8.02
CA ARG A 34 -9.76 -14.27 7.04
C ARG A 34 -11.22 -14.31 7.42
N ASP A 35 -11.52 -14.19 8.71
CA ASP A 35 -12.87 -14.25 9.28
C ASP A 35 -13.52 -12.85 9.34
N LEU A 36 -12.88 -11.86 8.69
CA LEU A 36 -13.28 -10.46 8.63
C LEU A 36 -13.28 -9.77 10.00
N GLU A 37 -12.43 -10.21 10.90
CA GLU A 37 -12.20 -9.60 12.20
C GLU A 37 -10.97 -8.71 12.19
N ILE A 38 -11.05 -7.60 12.92
CA ILE A 38 -9.94 -6.69 13.13
C ILE A 38 -8.97 -7.29 14.16
N ASN A 39 -7.72 -7.38 13.78
CA ASN A 39 -6.64 -7.83 14.64
C ASN A 39 -5.51 -6.81 14.70
N SER A 40 -4.77 -6.82 15.78
CA SER A 40 -3.49 -6.13 15.88
C SER A 40 -2.48 -6.71 14.90
N PRO A 41 -1.61 -5.90 14.30
CA PRO A 41 -0.54 -6.39 13.47
C PRO A 41 0.38 -7.37 14.21
N LYS A 42 0.86 -8.40 13.51
CA LYS A 42 1.66 -9.49 14.10
C LYS A 42 3.03 -9.05 14.64
N SER A 43 3.54 -7.90 14.26
CA SER A 43 4.85 -7.41 14.68
C SER A 43 4.82 -5.91 14.96
N LYS A 44 5.71 -5.43 15.83
CA LYS A 44 5.89 -3.98 16.08
C LYS A 44 6.23 -3.21 14.81
N ALA A 45 6.99 -3.80 13.88
CA ALA A 45 7.34 -3.16 12.61
C ALA A 45 6.14 -2.94 11.67
N SER A 46 5.02 -3.59 11.93
CA SER A 46 3.80 -3.40 11.14
C SER A 46 3.02 -2.15 11.53
N TYR A 47 3.21 -1.63 12.77
CA TYR A 47 2.67 -0.33 13.17
C TYR A 47 3.52 0.77 12.56
N ARG A 48 2.92 1.60 11.72
CA ARG A 48 3.64 2.66 11.03
C ARG A 48 2.72 3.70 10.46
N ASP A 49 3.25 4.88 10.28
CA ASP A 49 2.63 5.97 9.54
C ASP A 49 3.16 5.96 8.11
N LEU A 50 2.28 6.20 7.15
CA LEU A 50 2.59 6.24 5.73
C LEU A 50 2.19 7.59 5.16
N ASP A 51 3.18 8.41 4.82
CA ASP A 51 2.93 9.60 4.03
C ASP A 51 2.41 9.23 2.65
N ILE A 52 1.40 9.96 2.19
CA ILE A 52 0.78 9.79 0.88
C ILE A 52 0.90 11.08 0.06
N ASP A 53 1.00 10.91 -1.25
CA ASP A 53 1.09 12.03 -2.17
C ASP A 53 -0.24 12.78 -2.31
N GLN A 54 -0.17 14.05 -2.77
CA GLN A 54 -1.32 14.93 -2.89
C GLN A 54 -2.39 14.40 -3.89
N ALA A 55 -1.99 13.66 -4.91
CA ALA A 55 -2.93 13.04 -5.84
C ALA A 55 -3.75 11.96 -5.14
N THR A 56 -3.11 11.15 -4.29
CA THR A 56 -3.77 10.14 -3.45
C THR A 56 -4.72 10.79 -2.44
N VAL A 57 -4.32 11.90 -1.79
CA VAL A 57 -5.20 12.68 -0.90
C VAL A 57 -6.44 13.16 -1.63
N THR A 58 -6.26 13.76 -2.79
CA THR A 58 -7.37 14.28 -3.62
C THR A 58 -8.33 13.16 -4.02
N MET A 59 -7.80 12.02 -4.45
CA MET A 59 -8.60 10.84 -4.79
C MET A 59 -9.40 10.33 -3.58
N LEU A 60 -8.79 10.26 -2.40
CA LEU A 60 -9.46 9.81 -1.17
C LEU A 60 -10.54 10.79 -0.72
N LYS A 61 -10.31 12.11 -0.82
CA LYS A 61 -11.33 13.13 -0.52
C LYS A 61 -12.57 12.96 -1.44
N VAL A 62 -12.37 12.80 -2.74
CA VAL A 62 -13.47 12.57 -3.69
C VAL A 62 -14.19 11.24 -3.39
N TYR A 63 -13.43 10.18 -3.11
CA TYR A 63 -13.98 8.88 -2.76
C TYR A 63 -14.83 8.94 -1.49
N LYS A 64 -14.36 9.62 -0.42
CA LYS A 64 -15.08 9.80 0.83
C LYS A 64 -16.43 10.47 0.62
N VAL A 65 -16.46 11.56 -0.16
CA VAL A 65 -17.70 12.27 -0.47
C VAL A 65 -18.70 11.36 -1.18
N ARG A 66 -18.25 10.62 -2.20
CA ARG A 66 -19.11 9.66 -2.92
C ARG A 66 -19.63 8.57 -2.01
N GLN A 67 -18.77 8.01 -1.15
CA GLN A 67 -19.16 6.95 -0.20
C GLN A 67 -20.25 7.45 0.75
N ILE A 68 -20.11 8.66 1.30
CA ILE A 68 -21.11 9.28 2.16
C ILE A 68 -22.46 9.44 1.41
N GLN A 69 -22.43 9.94 0.17
CA GLN A 69 -23.63 10.10 -0.64
C GLN A 69 -24.35 8.78 -0.92
N GLU A 70 -23.60 7.73 -1.25
CA GLU A 70 -24.19 6.40 -1.48
C GLU A 70 -24.73 5.78 -0.18
N ALA A 71 -24.01 5.93 0.94
CA ALA A 71 -24.48 5.45 2.24
C ALA A 71 -25.80 6.12 2.65
N TRP A 72 -25.93 7.43 2.46
CA TRP A 72 -27.15 8.16 2.78
C TRP A 72 -28.36 7.71 1.98
N LYS A 73 -28.21 7.34 0.70
CA LYS A 73 -29.30 6.82 -0.13
C LYS A 73 -29.95 5.55 0.45
N ILE A 74 -29.21 4.79 1.24
CA ILE A 74 -29.64 3.54 1.87
C ILE A 74 -29.77 3.64 3.40
N GLY A 75 -29.74 4.87 3.94
CA GLY A 75 -29.91 5.13 5.36
C GLY A 75 -28.76 4.62 6.24
N LYS A 76 -27.54 4.52 5.70
CA LYS A 76 -26.33 4.07 6.42
C LYS A 76 -25.32 5.19 6.63
N THR A 77 -24.45 4.96 7.61
CA THR A 77 -23.23 5.72 7.83
C THR A 77 -22.04 4.77 7.73
N GLU A 78 -20.97 5.18 7.03
CA GLU A 78 -19.79 4.35 6.85
C GLU A 78 -18.58 4.95 7.55
N SER A 79 -17.95 4.13 8.38
CA SER A 79 -16.69 4.46 9.04
C SER A 79 -15.49 3.80 8.34
N VAL A 80 -15.72 2.64 7.70
CA VAL A 80 -14.70 1.85 7.00
C VAL A 80 -14.46 2.41 5.61
N VAL A 81 -13.19 2.58 5.24
CA VAL A 81 -12.82 3.20 3.95
C VAL A 81 -13.29 2.38 2.75
N PHE A 82 -13.10 1.07 2.78
CA PHE A 82 -13.41 0.18 1.65
C PHE A 82 -14.61 -0.74 1.95
N SER A 83 -15.67 -0.20 2.54
CA SER A 83 -16.93 -0.91 2.75
C SER A 83 -17.62 -1.26 1.41
N ASP A 84 -18.40 -2.35 1.39
CA ASP A 84 -19.30 -2.69 0.28
C ASP A 84 -20.76 -2.34 0.59
N PHE A 85 -21.04 -1.65 1.69
CA PHE A 85 -22.36 -1.28 2.23
C PHE A 85 -23.26 -2.45 2.68
N ILE A 86 -22.89 -3.68 2.40
CA ILE A 86 -23.59 -4.90 2.82
C ILE A 86 -22.93 -5.44 4.09
N HIS A 87 -21.62 -5.57 4.05
CA HIS A 87 -20.77 -5.99 5.16
C HIS A 87 -19.87 -4.84 5.57
N GLU A 88 -19.56 -4.77 6.84
CA GLU A 88 -18.61 -3.76 7.36
C GLU A 88 -17.27 -3.84 6.65
N TYR A 89 -16.76 -5.05 6.44
CA TYR A 89 -15.51 -5.29 5.72
C TYR A 89 -15.73 -6.13 4.46
N PRO A 90 -15.15 -5.76 3.32
CA PRO A 90 -15.32 -6.49 2.07
C PRO A 90 -14.56 -7.82 2.10
N ASN A 91 -15.15 -8.85 1.51
CA ASN A 91 -14.50 -10.14 1.37
C ASN A 91 -13.37 -10.09 0.33
N ASN A 92 -12.16 -10.45 0.75
CA ASN A 92 -10.97 -10.46 -0.10
C ASN A 92 -11.15 -11.32 -1.37
N ARG A 93 -11.84 -12.47 -1.27
CA ARG A 93 -12.12 -13.35 -2.43
C ARG A 93 -12.95 -12.65 -3.50
N THR A 94 -13.96 -11.91 -3.10
CA THR A 94 -14.79 -11.11 -4.00
C THR A 94 -13.97 -10.03 -4.70
N LEU A 95 -13.11 -9.33 -3.93
CA LEU A 95 -12.21 -8.32 -4.48
C LEU A 95 -11.19 -8.90 -5.45
N GLN A 96 -10.63 -10.08 -5.17
CA GLN A 96 -9.73 -10.78 -6.10
C GLN A 96 -10.44 -11.14 -7.41
N THR A 97 -11.70 -11.57 -7.35
CA THR A 97 -12.48 -11.89 -8.56
C THR A 97 -12.75 -10.63 -9.38
N ARG A 98 -13.15 -9.53 -8.73
CA ARG A 98 -13.32 -8.22 -9.40
C ARG A 98 -12.00 -7.74 -10.03
N LEU A 99 -10.90 -7.82 -9.30
CA LEU A 99 -9.57 -7.45 -9.79
C LEU A 99 -9.20 -8.25 -11.05
N ARG A 100 -9.37 -9.58 -11.02
CA ARG A 100 -9.12 -10.45 -12.19
C ARG A 100 -9.93 -10.02 -13.40
N THR A 101 -11.20 -9.67 -13.20
CA THR A 101 -12.08 -9.20 -14.27
C THR A 101 -11.57 -7.89 -14.88
N HIS A 102 -11.09 -6.94 -14.05
CA HIS A 102 -10.52 -5.69 -14.55
C HIS A 102 -9.23 -5.90 -15.33
N PHE A 103 -8.32 -6.75 -14.85
CA PHE A 103 -7.09 -7.09 -15.58
C PHE A 103 -7.41 -7.75 -16.95
N LYS A 104 -8.37 -8.68 -16.97
CA LYS A 104 -8.83 -9.32 -18.21
C LYS A 104 -9.41 -8.30 -19.20
N ARG A 105 -10.26 -7.38 -18.74
CA ARG A 105 -10.85 -6.33 -19.59
C ARG A 105 -9.80 -5.36 -20.13
N ALA A 106 -8.80 -5.03 -19.33
CA ALA A 106 -7.69 -4.17 -19.74
C ALA A 106 -6.63 -4.88 -20.60
N ASN A 107 -6.77 -6.20 -20.82
CA ASN A 107 -5.81 -7.04 -21.53
C ASN A 107 -4.39 -6.93 -21.00
N VAL A 108 -4.24 -6.92 -19.67
CA VAL A 108 -2.94 -6.87 -18.98
C VAL A 108 -2.79 -8.03 -18.01
N THR A 109 -1.55 -8.40 -17.72
CA THR A 109 -1.22 -9.50 -16.81
C THR A 109 -1.74 -9.22 -15.40
N ASN A 110 -2.44 -10.19 -14.82
CA ASN A 110 -2.93 -10.08 -13.46
C ASN A 110 -1.79 -10.32 -12.45
N ILE A 111 -1.35 -9.26 -11.81
CA ILE A 111 -0.32 -9.29 -10.76
C ILE A 111 -0.88 -9.49 -9.35
N GLY A 112 -2.20 -9.54 -9.20
CA GLY A 112 -2.86 -9.63 -7.89
C GLY A 112 -2.61 -8.42 -6.99
N PHE A 113 -3.18 -8.46 -5.78
CA PHE A 113 -2.99 -7.36 -4.83
C PHE A 113 -1.56 -7.23 -4.33
N HIS A 114 -0.86 -8.33 -4.18
CA HIS A 114 0.53 -8.31 -3.73
C HIS A 114 1.48 -7.71 -4.78
N GLY A 115 1.16 -7.88 -6.06
CA GLY A 115 1.90 -7.28 -7.15
C GLY A 115 1.92 -5.74 -7.10
N PHE A 116 0.82 -5.09 -6.68
CA PHE A 116 0.83 -3.63 -6.49
C PHE A 116 1.84 -3.19 -5.44
N ARG A 117 1.95 -3.93 -4.33
CA ARG A 117 2.94 -3.66 -3.28
C ARG A 117 4.37 -3.91 -3.80
N HIS A 118 4.59 -4.97 -4.58
CA HIS A 118 5.88 -5.21 -5.23
C HIS A 118 6.24 -4.09 -6.20
N THR A 119 5.29 -3.64 -7.01
CA THR A 119 5.49 -2.50 -7.92
C THR A 119 5.88 -1.23 -7.15
N HIS A 120 5.16 -0.93 -6.06
CA HIS A 120 5.49 0.20 -5.18
C HIS A 120 6.94 0.11 -4.67
N ALA A 121 7.33 -1.06 -4.13
CA ALA A 121 8.67 -1.28 -3.61
C ALA A 121 9.74 -1.15 -4.70
N SER A 122 9.49 -1.72 -5.89
CA SER A 122 10.41 -1.65 -7.02
C SER A 122 10.59 -0.22 -7.55
N LEU A 123 9.51 0.56 -7.62
CA LEU A 123 9.58 1.98 -8.02
C LEU A 123 10.43 2.79 -7.05
N LEU A 124 10.24 2.61 -5.74
CA LEU A 124 11.02 3.30 -4.72
C LEU A 124 12.49 2.88 -4.73
N LEU A 125 12.79 1.58 -4.89
CA LEU A 125 14.16 1.07 -5.01
C LEU A 125 14.86 1.65 -6.25
N ASN A 126 14.18 1.69 -7.38
CA ASN A 126 14.73 2.26 -8.61
C ASN A 126 14.96 3.78 -8.51
N SER A 127 14.20 4.48 -7.67
CA SER A 127 14.42 5.90 -7.36
C SER A 127 15.49 6.16 -6.31
N GLY A 128 16.08 5.10 -5.73
CA GLY A 128 17.22 5.22 -4.81
C GLY A 128 16.85 5.37 -3.34
N ILE A 129 15.63 5.01 -2.93
CA ILE A 129 15.26 5.04 -1.50
C ILE A 129 16.19 4.15 -0.67
N PRO A 130 16.65 4.59 0.53
CA PRO A 130 17.41 3.73 1.44
C PRO A 130 16.63 2.48 1.83
N TYR A 131 17.29 1.32 1.82
CA TYR A 131 16.63 0.03 2.18
C TYR A 131 15.93 0.04 3.53
N LYS A 132 16.49 0.77 4.50
CA LYS A 132 15.93 0.90 5.84
C LYS A 132 14.58 1.64 5.84
N GLU A 133 14.47 2.69 5.05
CA GLU A 133 13.24 3.46 4.88
C GLU A 133 12.17 2.65 4.15
N LEU A 134 12.56 1.94 3.10
CA LEU A 134 11.66 1.03 2.41
C LEU A 134 11.19 -0.10 3.33
N GLN A 135 12.09 -0.69 4.13
CA GLN A 135 11.75 -1.69 5.15
C GLN A 135 10.67 -1.18 6.09
N HIS A 136 10.86 0.04 6.64
CA HIS A 136 9.90 0.69 7.52
C HIS A 136 8.56 0.92 6.80
N ARG A 137 8.59 1.54 5.61
CA ARG A 137 7.40 1.84 4.82
C ARG A 137 6.57 0.59 4.49
N LEU A 138 7.23 -0.51 4.18
CA LEU A 138 6.56 -1.78 3.91
C LEU A 138 6.12 -2.52 5.20
N GLY A 139 6.66 -2.17 6.37
CA GLY A 139 6.42 -2.90 7.62
C GLY A 139 6.99 -4.32 7.56
N HIS A 140 8.23 -4.45 7.04
CA HIS A 140 8.98 -5.69 7.06
C HIS A 140 9.73 -5.84 8.38
N SER A 141 9.59 -6.99 9.04
CA SER A 141 10.26 -7.27 10.31
C SER A 141 11.77 -7.43 10.15
N THR A 142 12.24 -7.83 8.98
CA THR A 142 13.66 -8.01 8.66
C THR A 142 14.04 -7.31 7.36
N LEU A 143 15.31 -6.89 7.27
CA LEU A 143 15.86 -6.29 6.05
C LEU A 143 15.90 -7.30 4.89
N SER A 144 16.12 -8.58 5.18
CA SER A 144 16.13 -9.66 4.19
C SER A 144 14.86 -9.67 3.35
N MET A 145 13.67 -9.51 3.97
CA MET A 145 12.39 -9.44 3.24
C MET A 145 12.33 -8.29 2.23
N THR A 146 13.08 -7.21 2.47
CA THR A 146 13.17 -6.07 1.55
C THR A 146 14.19 -6.35 0.46
N MET A 147 15.30 -6.99 0.81
CA MET A 147 16.37 -7.35 -0.12
C MET A 147 15.96 -8.43 -1.12
N ASP A 148 15.06 -9.35 -0.73
CA ASP A 148 14.51 -10.37 -1.63
C ASP A 148 13.78 -9.73 -2.83
N ILE A 149 13.15 -8.57 -2.63
CA ILE A 149 12.55 -7.78 -3.73
C ILE A 149 13.62 -7.28 -4.69
N TYR A 150 14.81 -6.93 -4.16
CA TYR A 150 15.92 -6.38 -4.94
C TYR A 150 16.70 -7.43 -5.73
N SER A 151 16.74 -8.68 -5.29
CA SER A 151 17.50 -9.76 -5.96
C SER A 151 17.10 -9.93 -7.43
N HIS A 152 15.85 -9.59 -7.77
CA HIS A 152 15.35 -9.60 -9.14
C HIS A 152 15.74 -8.36 -9.98
N LEU A 153 16.17 -7.26 -9.33
CA LEU A 153 16.51 -5.99 -9.98
C LEU A 153 18.03 -5.79 -10.17
N SER A 154 18.87 -6.66 -9.59
CA SER A 154 20.29 -6.40 -9.31
C SER A 154 21.24 -6.43 -10.52
N LYS A 155 20.81 -6.86 -11.72
CA LYS A 155 21.72 -6.89 -12.89
C LYS A 155 22.14 -5.51 -13.41
N GLU A 156 21.36 -4.45 -13.19
CA GLU A 156 21.70 -3.08 -13.55
C GLU A 156 22.47 -2.32 -12.46
N SER A 157 22.39 -2.78 -11.22
CA SER A 157 22.98 -2.10 -10.06
C SER A 157 24.50 -2.17 -10.01
N ALA A 158 25.10 -3.21 -10.57
CA ALA A 158 26.55 -3.34 -10.59
C ALA A 158 27.23 -2.21 -11.36
N LYS A 159 26.62 -1.72 -12.44
CA LYS A 159 27.14 -0.56 -13.21
C LYS A 159 27.01 0.77 -12.46
N LYS A 160 26.01 0.90 -11.58
CA LYS A 160 25.82 2.11 -10.75
C LYS A 160 26.84 2.23 -9.62
N ALA A 161 27.43 1.13 -9.14
CA ALA A 161 28.42 1.15 -8.07
C ALA A 161 29.64 2.00 -8.44
N VAL A 162 30.08 1.93 -9.69
CA VAL A 162 31.20 2.75 -10.19
C VAL A 162 30.86 4.24 -10.16
N SER A 163 29.66 4.62 -10.61
CA SER A 163 29.25 6.04 -10.61
C SER A 163 29.08 6.60 -9.20
N PHE A 164 28.65 5.80 -8.23
CA PHE A 164 28.62 6.20 -6.82
C PHE A 164 30.02 6.45 -6.27
N TYR A 165 30.98 5.57 -6.59
CA TYR A 165 32.38 5.74 -6.19
C TYR A 165 32.98 7.01 -6.80
N GLU A 166 32.80 7.25 -8.11
CA GLU A 166 33.28 8.47 -8.78
C GLU A 166 32.67 9.75 -8.19
N THR A 167 31.35 9.70 -7.83
CA THR A 167 30.67 10.82 -7.19
C THR A 167 31.23 11.09 -5.80
N ALA A 168 31.49 10.05 -5.02
CA ALA A 168 32.08 10.17 -3.69
C ALA A 168 33.51 10.75 -3.75
N LEU A 169 34.31 10.34 -4.74
CA LEU A 169 35.67 10.90 -4.94
C LEU A 169 35.65 12.39 -5.32
N LYS A 170 34.64 12.85 -6.06
CA LYS A 170 34.50 14.27 -6.43
C LYS A 170 34.05 15.16 -5.28
N ALA A 171 33.52 14.56 -4.20
CA ALA A 171 33.07 15.27 -3.00
C ALA A 171 34.15 15.38 -1.89
N LEU A 172 35.33 14.77 -2.10
CA LEU A 172 36.53 14.88 -1.25
C LEU A 172 37.42 16.00 -1.73
#